data_c8c396bc5318a8544b36c2eb2f231062
#
_entry.id   c8c396bc5318a8544b36c2eb2f231062
#
_cell.length_a   1.000
_cell.length_b   1.000
_cell.length_c   1.000
_cell.angle_alpha   90.00
_cell.angle_beta   90.00
_cell.angle_gamma   90.00
#
_symmetry.space_group_name_H-M   'P 1'
#
loop_
_entity.id
_entity.type
_entity.pdbx_description
1 polymer ?
#
loop_
_entity_poly.entity_id
_entity_poly.type
_entity_poly.pdbx_seq_one_letter_code
_entity_poly.pdbx_strand_id
1 'polypeptide(L)'
;MLDLINVRKTFNKGTINQRVALDGINLHLDDGDFVTVIGGNGAGKSTMLNAVAGVWPVDDGRIILDGEDITALPDYKRAKYIGRVFQDPMMGTAPNMQLEENLALAMRRGQRRGLGWGVTRAEREEYREKLRGLGLGLEDRMTA
;
A
#
# COMPACT_ATOMS: atom_id res chain seq x y z
N MET A 1 7.51 6.75 -11.12
CA MET A 1 7.04 8.17 -11.19
C MET A 1 5.58 8.23 -10.73
N LEU A 2 5.19 9.19 -9.86
CA LEU A 2 3.81 9.38 -9.37
C LEU A 2 3.38 10.83 -9.55
N ASP A 3 2.21 11.05 -10.15
CA ASP A 3 1.59 12.37 -10.28
C ASP A 3 0.22 12.42 -9.60
N LEU A 4 0.03 13.41 -8.75
CA LEU A 4 -1.28 13.85 -8.27
C LEU A 4 -1.62 15.15 -8.97
N ILE A 5 -2.75 15.22 -9.66
CA ILE A 5 -3.15 16.38 -10.45
C ILE A 5 -4.50 16.87 -9.94
N ASN A 6 -4.52 18.02 -9.27
CA ASN A 6 -5.71 18.68 -8.73
C ASN A 6 -6.61 17.74 -7.91
N VAL A 7 -6.01 16.88 -7.09
CA VAL A 7 -6.74 15.84 -6.34
C VAL A 7 -7.56 16.46 -5.22
N ARG A 8 -8.87 16.17 -5.20
CA ARG A 8 -9.83 16.66 -4.21
C ARG A 8 -10.53 15.52 -3.48
N LYS A 9 -10.76 15.71 -2.19
CA LYS A 9 -11.54 14.78 -1.36
C LYS A 9 -12.30 15.51 -0.27
N THR A 10 -13.61 15.31 -0.26
CA THR A 10 -14.52 15.85 0.75
C THR A 10 -15.28 14.70 1.42
N PHE A 11 -15.22 14.62 2.72
CA PHE A 11 -16.03 13.67 3.50
C PHE A 11 -17.37 14.29 3.90
N ASN A 12 -18.39 13.44 4.04
CA ASN A 12 -19.74 13.82 4.49
C ASN A 12 -20.32 15.00 3.67
N LYS A 13 -20.12 14.98 2.37
CA LYS A 13 -20.55 16.05 1.46
C LYS A 13 -22.04 16.34 1.58
N GLY A 14 -22.41 17.62 1.72
CA GLY A 14 -23.78 18.06 1.84
C GLY A 14 -24.38 17.90 3.25
N THR A 15 -23.59 17.56 4.26
CA THR A 15 -24.03 17.47 5.64
C THR A 15 -23.39 18.53 6.53
N ILE A 16 -23.91 18.71 7.75
CA ILE A 16 -23.33 19.62 8.77
C ILE A 16 -21.89 19.22 9.16
N ASN A 17 -21.52 17.94 8.96
CA ASN A 17 -20.20 17.41 9.25
C ASN A 17 -19.30 17.33 8.00
N GLN A 18 -19.62 18.09 6.97
CA GLN A 18 -18.81 18.15 5.75
C GLN A 18 -17.40 18.63 6.08
N ARG A 19 -16.40 17.91 5.55
CA ARG A 19 -14.99 18.25 5.72
C ARG A 19 -14.24 18.07 4.42
N VAL A 20 -13.65 19.14 3.91
CA VAL A 20 -12.67 19.08 2.82
C VAL A 20 -11.36 18.57 3.39
N ALA A 21 -10.90 17.44 2.94
CA ALA A 21 -9.67 16.79 3.40
C ALA A 21 -8.50 16.98 2.42
N LEU A 22 -8.80 17.03 1.11
CA LEU A 22 -7.84 17.39 0.06
C LEU A 22 -8.50 18.44 -0.81
N ASP A 23 -7.79 19.55 -1.04
CA ASP A 23 -8.29 20.67 -1.83
C ASP A 23 -7.32 21.03 -2.96
N GLY A 24 -7.41 20.27 -4.06
CA GLY A 24 -6.62 20.52 -5.26
C GLY A 24 -5.14 20.21 -5.09
N ILE A 25 -4.82 19.06 -4.49
CA ILE A 25 -3.42 18.62 -4.26
C ILE A 25 -2.76 18.34 -5.60
N ASN A 26 -1.60 18.97 -5.81
CA ASN A 26 -0.68 18.70 -6.90
C ASN A 26 0.64 18.25 -6.32
N LEU A 27 1.15 17.09 -6.77
CA LEU A 27 2.40 16.51 -6.33
C LEU A 27 3.00 15.71 -7.47
N HIS A 28 4.27 15.88 -7.72
CA HIS A 28 5.05 15.07 -8.65
C HIS A 28 6.20 14.42 -7.91
N LEU A 29 6.39 13.12 -8.12
CA LEU A 29 7.51 12.33 -7.59
C LEU A 29 8.17 11.57 -8.71
N ASP A 30 9.47 11.75 -8.85
CA ASP A 30 10.31 10.99 -9.77
C ASP A 30 10.68 9.62 -9.20
N ASP A 31 11.19 8.75 -10.06
CA ASP A 31 11.72 7.46 -9.62
C ASP A 31 12.96 7.66 -8.73
N GLY A 32 12.95 6.99 -7.58
CA GLY A 32 14.00 7.10 -6.58
C GLY A 32 13.79 8.22 -5.55
N ASP A 33 12.76 9.04 -5.70
CA ASP A 33 12.44 10.07 -4.71
C ASP A 33 12.06 9.48 -3.36
N PHE A 34 12.55 10.14 -2.30
CA PHE A 34 12.14 9.91 -0.93
C PHE A 34 11.48 11.17 -0.37
N VAL A 35 10.18 11.09 -0.11
CA VAL A 35 9.38 12.24 0.30
C VAL A 35 8.72 12.03 1.66
N THR A 36 8.83 13.03 2.52
CA THR A 36 8.17 13.07 3.82
C THR A 36 7.00 14.04 3.81
N VAL A 37 5.82 13.56 4.23
CA VAL A 37 4.62 14.37 4.38
C VAL A 37 4.47 14.82 5.83
N ILE A 38 4.60 16.14 6.07
CA ILE A 38 4.53 16.74 7.41
C ILE A 38 3.25 17.57 7.54
N GLY A 39 2.70 17.65 8.74
CA GLY A 39 1.51 18.45 9.05
C GLY A 39 0.84 17.99 10.33
N GLY A 40 -0.01 18.83 10.90
CA GLY A 40 -0.79 18.57 12.11
C GLY A 40 -1.82 17.44 11.94
N ASN A 41 -2.46 17.05 13.05
CA ASN A 41 -3.57 16.10 13.00
C ASN A 41 -4.72 16.71 12.20
N GLY A 42 -5.24 15.90 11.28
CA GLY A 42 -6.32 16.35 10.39
C GLY A 42 -5.90 17.14 9.15
N ALA A 43 -4.60 17.35 8.90
CA ALA A 43 -4.09 18.05 7.71
C ALA A 43 -4.23 17.28 6.38
N GLY A 44 -4.92 16.14 6.37
CA GLY A 44 -5.14 15.38 5.14
C GLY A 44 -4.06 14.36 4.77
N LYS A 45 -2.96 14.21 5.55
CA LYS A 45 -1.85 13.29 5.26
C LYS A 45 -2.33 11.86 4.97
N SER A 46 -3.04 11.27 5.94
CA SER A 46 -3.59 9.92 5.79
C SER A 46 -4.64 9.83 4.68
N THR A 47 -5.39 10.90 4.44
CA THR A 47 -6.35 10.96 3.34
C THR A 47 -5.64 10.89 1.99
N MET A 48 -4.55 11.64 1.81
CA MET A 48 -3.76 11.63 0.59
C MET A 48 -3.15 10.23 0.35
N LEU A 49 -2.51 9.64 1.36
CA LEU A 49 -1.92 8.28 1.25
C LEU A 49 -3.00 7.23 0.94
N ASN A 50 -4.17 7.31 1.58
CA ASN A 50 -5.29 6.41 1.31
C ASN A 50 -5.91 6.62 -0.08
N ALA A 51 -5.93 7.87 -0.58
CA ALA A 51 -6.38 8.16 -1.94
C ALA A 51 -5.41 7.57 -2.98
N VAL A 52 -4.11 7.70 -2.79
CA VAL A 52 -3.08 7.09 -3.65
C VAL A 52 -3.20 5.56 -3.61
N ALA A 53 -3.38 4.97 -2.43
CA ALA A 53 -3.55 3.53 -2.27
C ALA A 53 -4.89 2.99 -2.80
N GLY A 54 -5.86 3.85 -3.13
CA GLY A 54 -7.17 3.46 -3.66
C GLY A 54 -8.19 3.02 -2.61
N VAL A 55 -7.89 3.24 -1.31
CA VAL A 55 -8.82 2.94 -0.21
C VAL A 55 -10.02 3.91 -0.24
N TRP A 56 -9.75 5.17 -0.55
CA TRP A 56 -10.78 6.18 -0.72
C TRP A 56 -10.76 6.73 -2.14
N PRO A 57 -11.90 6.67 -2.86
CA PRO A 57 -12.00 7.32 -4.16
C PRO A 57 -11.88 8.83 -3.99
N VAL A 58 -11.21 9.48 -4.92
CA VAL A 58 -11.14 10.94 -5.00
C VAL A 58 -12.42 11.50 -5.60
N ASP A 59 -12.76 12.74 -5.27
CA ASP A 59 -13.96 13.40 -5.78
C ASP A 59 -13.69 14.12 -7.11
N ASP A 60 -12.42 14.54 -7.32
CA ASP A 60 -11.95 15.20 -8.52
C ASP A 60 -10.42 15.06 -8.63
N GLY A 61 -9.87 15.35 -9.81
CA GLY A 61 -8.45 15.23 -10.11
C GLY A 61 -8.05 13.85 -10.61
N ARG A 62 -6.73 13.64 -10.79
CA ARG A 62 -6.18 12.40 -11.31
C ARG A 62 -4.98 11.95 -10.51
N ILE A 63 -4.79 10.62 -10.47
CA ILE A 63 -3.63 9.94 -9.88
C ILE A 63 -3.02 9.09 -10.99
N ILE A 64 -1.80 9.42 -11.40
CA ILE A 64 -1.08 8.76 -12.47
C ILE A 64 0.15 8.10 -11.88
N LEU A 65 0.34 6.81 -12.14
CA LEU A 65 1.49 6.04 -11.68
C LEU A 65 2.18 5.41 -12.89
N ASP A 66 3.45 5.74 -13.10
CA ASP A 66 4.25 5.28 -14.24
C ASP A 66 3.56 5.52 -15.60
N GLY A 67 2.88 6.67 -15.74
CA GLY A 67 2.14 7.05 -16.92
C GLY A 67 0.75 6.40 -17.06
N GLU A 68 0.36 5.49 -16.17
CA GLU A 68 -0.96 4.85 -16.13
C GLU A 68 -1.91 5.62 -15.20
N ASP A 69 -3.08 6.01 -15.68
CA ASP A 69 -4.12 6.61 -14.84
C ASP A 69 -4.79 5.55 -13.96
N ILE A 70 -4.48 5.61 -12.66
CA ILE A 70 -5.00 4.68 -11.67
C ILE A 70 -6.17 5.26 -10.86
N THR A 71 -6.66 6.44 -11.19
CA THR A 71 -7.66 7.19 -10.41
C THR A 71 -8.91 6.36 -10.08
N ALA A 72 -9.44 5.64 -11.06
CA ALA A 72 -10.64 4.81 -10.91
C ALA A 72 -10.36 3.37 -10.44
N LEU A 73 -9.09 2.97 -10.32
CA LEU A 73 -8.74 1.62 -9.91
C LEU A 73 -8.97 1.43 -8.40
N PRO A 74 -9.67 0.36 -7.98
CA PRO A 74 -9.80 0.03 -6.57
C PRO A 74 -8.45 -0.42 -5.97
N ASP A 75 -8.36 -0.41 -4.64
CA ASP A 75 -7.16 -0.73 -3.85
C ASP A 75 -6.52 -2.07 -4.23
N TYR A 76 -7.31 -3.14 -4.37
CA TYR A 76 -6.79 -4.47 -4.72
C TYR A 76 -6.14 -4.53 -6.12
N LYS A 77 -6.56 -3.67 -7.05
CA LYS A 77 -5.91 -3.54 -8.37
C LYS A 77 -4.63 -2.71 -8.28
N ARG A 78 -4.60 -1.67 -7.44
CA ARG A 78 -3.39 -0.87 -7.20
C ARG A 78 -2.35 -1.61 -6.38
N ALA A 79 -2.75 -2.61 -5.59
CA ALA A 79 -1.86 -3.39 -4.73
C ALA A 79 -0.72 -4.10 -5.50
N LYS A 80 -0.86 -4.34 -6.80
CA LYS A 80 0.24 -4.90 -7.61
C LYS A 80 1.37 -3.90 -7.88
N TYR A 81 1.08 -2.59 -7.84
CA TYR A 81 2.03 -1.52 -8.10
C TYR A 81 2.51 -0.83 -6.81
N ILE A 82 1.62 -0.71 -5.80
CA ILE A 82 1.86 0.09 -4.60
C ILE A 82 2.07 -0.82 -3.40
N GLY A 83 3.26 -0.76 -2.79
CA GLY A 83 3.52 -1.33 -1.47
C GLY A 83 3.02 -0.39 -0.37
N ARG A 84 2.40 -0.95 0.67
CA ARG A 84 1.92 -0.18 1.81
C ARG A 84 2.42 -0.79 3.12
N VAL A 85 2.99 0.06 3.97
CA VAL A 85 3.32 -0.27 5.35
C VAL A 85 2.39 0.51 6.27
N PHE A 86 1.74 -0.19 7.18
CA PHE A 86 0.84 0.43 8.16
C PHE A 86 1.60 0.84 9.41
N GLN A 87 1.08 1.83 10.13
CA GLN A 87 1.63 2.25 11.43
C GLN A 87 1.48 1.11 12.46
N ASP A 88 0.36 0.41 12.44
CA ASP A 88 0.15 -0.82 13.21
C ASP A 88 0.55 -2.03 12.34
N PRO A 89 1.61 -2.79 12.71
CA PRO A 89 2.06 -3.96 11.96
C PRO A 89 0.97 -5.03 11.80
N MET A 90 0.05 -5.15 12.77
CA MET A 90 -1.05 -6.12 12.73
C MET A 90 -2.04 -5.85 11.60
N MET A 91 -2.13 -4.60 11.13
CA MET A 91 -2.99 -4.22 10.01
C MET A 91 -2.46 -4.71 8.65
N GLY A 92 -1.17 -4.98 8.54
CA GLY A 92 -0.50 -5.39 7.31
C GLY A 92 -0.17 -6.88 7.22
N THR A 93 -0.47 -7.65 8.26
CA THR A 93 -0.14 -9.08 8.37
C THR A 93 -1.36 -9.90 8.76
N ALA A 94 -1.33 -11.20 8.50
CA ALA A 94 -2.28 -12.17 9.03
C ALA A 94 -1.70 -12.76 10.34
N PRO A 95 -2.11 -12.27 11.54
CA PRO A 95 -1.42 -12.58 12.80
C PRO A 95 -1.51 -14.04 13.21
N ASN A 96 -2.51 -14.76 12.68
CA ASN A 96 -2.70 -16.19 12.96
C ASN A 96 -2.01 -17.12 11.93
N MET A 97 -1.30 -16.53 10.97
CA MET A 97 -0.54 -17.28 9.95
C MET A 97 0.95 -17.25 10.29
N GLN A 98 1.65 -18.30 9.91
CA GLN A 98 3.10 -18.41 10.07
C GLN A 98 3.82 -17.30 9.27
N LEU A 99 5.05 -16.98 9.63
CA LEU A 99 5.85 -15.96 8.94
C LEU A 99 6.04 -16.31 7.46
N GLU A 100 6.32 -17.57 7.15
CA GLU A 100 6.47 -18.03 5.75
C GLU A 100 5.17 -17.90 4.94
N GLU A 101 4.02 -18.09 5.57
CA GLU A 101 2.72 -17.92 4.92
C GLU A 101 2.42 -16.44 4.62
N ASN A 102 2.73 -15.56 5.57
CA ASN A 102 2.65 -14.11 5.36
C ASN A 102 3.57 -13.64 4.22
N LEU A 103 4.80 -14.15 4.16
CA LEU A 103 5.74 -13.87 3.07
C LEU A 103 5.19 -14.38 1.73
N ALA A 104 4.62 -15.57 1.70
CA ALA A 104 4.01 -16.12 0.48
C ALA A 104 2.85 -15.26 -0.03
N LEU A 105 2.00 -14.73 0.87
CA LEU A 105 0.95 -13.81 0.51
C LEU A 105 1.51 -12.50 -0.09
N ALA A 106 2.55 -11.94 0.54
CA ALA A 106 3.18 -10.71 0.09
C ALA A 106 3.85 -10.89 -1.29
N MET A 107 4.59 -11.99 -1.49
CA MET A 107 5.31 -12.27 -2.74
C MET A 107 4.37 -12.58 -3.91
N ARG A 108 3.19 -13.13 -3.64
CA ARG A 108 2.19 -13.47 -4.67
C ARG A 108 1.17 -12.35 -4.91
N ARG A 109 1.40 -11.17 -4.37
CA ARG A 109 0.52 -10.03 -4.55
C ARG A 109 0.38 -9.69 -6.04
N GLY A 110 -0.88 -9.54 -6.51
CA GLY A 110 -1.19 -9.25 -7.91
C GLY A 110 -1.08 -10.45 -8.86
N GLN A 111 -0.73 -11.64 -8.37
CA GLN A 111 -0.65 -12.87 -9.16
C GLN A 111 -1.92 -13.71 -9.01
N ARG A 112 -2.29 -14.44 -10.07
CA ARG A 112 -3.37 -15.46 -9.98
C ARG A 112 -2.86 -16.65 -9.20
N ARG A 113 -3.65 -17.10 -8.23
CA ARG A 113 -3.35 -18.29 -7.45
C ARG A 113 -3.99 -19.50 -8.09
N GLY A 114 -3.17 -20.56 -8.34
CA GLY A 114 -3.66 -21.89 -8.71
C GLY A 114 -3.93 -22.76 -7.46
N LEU A 115 -4.28 -24.03 -7.69
CA LEU A 115 -4.52 -25.06 -6.65
C LEU A 115 -3.22 -25.72 -6.14
N GLY A 116 -2.08 -25.05 -6.26
CA GLY A 116 -0.79 -25.56 -5.79
C GLY A 116 -0.61 -25.47 -4.26
N TRP A 117 0.48 -26.09 -3.76
CA TRP A 117 0.88 -26.01 -2.36
C TRP A 117 1.05 -24.56 -1.89
N GLY A 118 0.72 -24.30 -0.63
CA GLY A 118 0.77 -22.97 -0.03
C GLY A 118 2.16 -22.35 -0.08
N VAL A 119 3.19 -23.10 0.36
CA VAL A 119 4.61 -22.71 0.29
C VAL A 119 5.39 -23.94 -0.16
N THR A 120 6.17 -23.82 -1.22
CA THR A 120 7.06 -24.87 -1.72
C THR A 120 8.40 -24.83 -0.98
N ARG A 121 9.17 -25.92 -1.08
CA ARG A 121 10.51 -25.98 -0.48
C ARG A 121 11.46 -24.92 -1.06
N ALA A 122 11.37 -24.67 -2.36
CA ALA A 122 12.18 -23.66 -3.03
C ALA A 122 11.83 -22.22 -2.55
N GLU A 123 10.54 -21.91 -2.45
CA GLU A 123 10.08 -20.63 -1.92
C GLU A 123 10.50 -20.41 -0.46
N ARG A 124 10.45 -21.47 0.36
CA ARG A 124 10.91 -21.42 1.76
C ARG A 124 12.38 -21.06 1.86
N GLU A 125 13.21 -21.61 0.98
CA GLU A 125 14.64 -21.30 0.96
C GLU A 125 14.90 -19.84 0.51
N GLU A 126 14.15 -19.37 -0.50
CA GLU A 126 14.19 -17.97 -0.95
C GLU A 126 13.78 -17.00 0.18
N TYR A 127 12.71 -17.32 0.91
CA TYR A 127 12.25 -16.50 2.04
C TYR A 127 13.28 -16.48 3.18
N ARG A 128 13.89 -17.61 3.46
CA ARG A 128 14.96 -17.70 4.46
C ARG A 128 16.15 -16.80 4.10
N GLU A 129 16.55 -16.80 2.85
CA GLU A 129 17.64 -15.96 2.37
C GLU A 129 17.32 -14.47 2.48
N LYS A 130 16.09 -14.07 2.08
CA LYS A 130 15.61 -12.70 2.25
C LYS A 130 15.60 -12.26 3.72
N LEU A 131 15.12 -13.10 4.62
CA LEU A 131 15.09 -12.81 6.06
C LEU A 131 16.50 -12.73 6.66
N ARG A 132 17.41 -13.59 6.24
CA ARG A 132 18.83 -13.54 6.66
C ARG A 132 19.48 -12.22 6.27
N GLY A 133 19.14 -11.68 5.09
CA GLY A 133 19.61 -10.36 4.63
C GLY A 133 19.19 -9.20 5.54
N LEU A 134 18.14 -9.37 6.36
CA LEU A 134 17.73 -8.36 7.35
C LEU A 134 18.56 -8.39 8.64
N GLY A 135 19.30 -9.48 8.92
CA GLY A 135 20.14 -9.61 10.10
C GLY A 135 19.38 -9.66 11.44
N LEU A 136 18.10 -10.05 11.43
CA LEU A 136 17.21 -10.06 12.59
C LEU A 136 17.00 -11.45 13.21
N GLY A 137 17.63 -12.50 12.67
CA GLY A 137 17.47 -13.89 13.12
C GLY A 137 16.04 -14.44 12.92
N LEU A 138 15.30 -13.88 11.96
CA LEU A 138 13.93 -14.29 11.65
C LEU A 138 13.88 -15.55 10.77
N GLU A 139 14.96 -15.88 10.11
CA GLU A 139 15.09 -17.05 9.23
C GLU A 139 14.89 -18.39 9.97
N ASP A 140 15.16 -18.41 11.28
CA ASP A 140 14.97 -19.59 12.13
C ASP A 140 13.54 -19.67 12.72
N ARG A 141 12.73 -18.61 12.55
CA ARG A 141 11.36 -18.50 13.09
C ARG A 141 10.26 -18.57 12.01
N MET A 142 10.56 -19.03 10.83
CA MET A 142 9.65 -18.99 9.68
C MET A 142 8.34 -19.74 9.89
N THR A 143 8.38 -20.80 10.70
CA THR A 143 7.22 -21.65 11.03
C THR A 143 6.63 -21.34 12.41
N ALA A 144 7.03 -20.24 13.00
CA ALA A 144 6.50 -19.79 14.30
C ALA A 144 5.24 -18.93 14.12
#